data_aee369d894bbda40aa7592842ff3ad40
#
_entry.id   aee369d894bbda40aa7592842ff3ad40
#
_cell.length_a   1.000
_cell.length_b   1.000
_cell.length_c   1.000
_cell.angle_alpha   90.00
_cell.angle_beta   90.00
_cell.angle_gamma   90.00
#
_symmetry.space_group_name_H-M   'P 1'
#
loop_
_entity.id
_entity.type
_entity.pdbx_description
1 polymer ?
#
loop_
_entity_poly.entity_id
_entity_poly.type
_entity_poly.pdbx_seq_one_letter_code
_entity_poly.pdbx_strand_id
1 'polypeptide(L)'
;MKRGATAGRLRLLAGLLTLGALALRGWMAPAWGAEGDARAGRRLAGGQCAGCHGNDGLAVVPGAPNLAGQVADYLGTQLAAFRSGARQQEQMNLAARELTDAQIADLAAWYASIRVEVEIPGR
;
A
#
# COMPACT_ATOMS: atom_id res chain seq x y z
N MET A 1 -39.56 -34.76 57.42
CA MET A 1 -40.18 -34.31 56.16
C MET A 1 -39.13 -33.59 55.32
N LYS A 2 -38.89 -34.07 54.11
CA LYS A 2 -37.78 -33.72 53.22
C LYS A 2 -38.15 -32.55 52.32
N ARG A 3 -37.28 -31.54 52.15
CA ARG A 3 -37.25 -30.58 51.05
C ARG A 3 -35.78 -30.41 50.73
N GLY A 4 -35.18 -30.84 49.68
CA GLY A 4 -35.44 -30.84 48.28
C GLY A 4 -34.45 -29.84 47.68
N ALA A 5 -33.21 -30.33 47.39
CA ALA A 5 -32.17 -29.56 46.71
C ALA A 5 -32.44 -29.48 45.20
N THR A 6 -32.54 -28.28 44.64
CA THR A 6 -32.38 -28.05 43.18
C THR A 6 -32.02 -26.58 42.93
N ALA A 7 -30.78 -26.19 43.18
CA ALA A 7 -30.25 -24.91 42.74
C ALA A 7 -28.75 -25.07 42.46
N GLY A 8 -28.38 -25.65 41.33
CA GLY A 8 -26.97 -25.91 41.07
C GLY A 8 -26.59 -26.18 39.62
N ARG A 9 -27.46 -25.93 38.62
CA ARG A 9 -27.14 -26.29 37.22
C ARG A 9 -27.30 -25.20 36.18
N LEU A 10 -27.38 -23.94 36.57
CA LEU A 10 -27.60 -22.83 35.59
C LEU A 10 -26.49 -21.78 35.57
N ARG A 11 -25.27 -22.10 35.98
CA ARG A 11 -24.14 -21.14 35.95
C ARG A 11 -22.95 -21.52 35.08
N LEU A 12 -23.05 -22.56 34.27
CA LEU A 12 -21.90 -23.06 33.46
C LEU A 12 -22.04 -22.83 31.95
N LEU A 13 -23.06 -22.12 31.46
CA LEU A 13 -23.24 -21.87 30.02
C LEU A 13 -23.02 -20.41 29.59
N ALA A 14 -22.67 -19.50 30.50
CA ALA A 14 -22.46 -18.08 30.17
C ALA A 14 -20.99 -17.70 29.86
N GLY A 15 -20.05 -18.65 29.93
CA GLY A 15 -18.60 -18.38 29.84
C GLY A 15 -17.95 -18.64 28.48
N LEU A 16 -18.66 -19.14 27.48
CA LEU A 16 -18.03 -19.62 26.22
C LEU A 16 -18.32 -18.77 24.97
N LEU A 17 -18.99 -17.63 25.10
CA LEU A 17 -19.35 -16.78 23.96
C LEU A 17 -18.51 -15.50 23.80
N THR A 18 -17.50 -15.26 24.61
CA THR A 18 -16.71 -14.02 24.55
C THR A 18 -15.30 -14.17 23.93
N LEU A 19 -14.87 -15.35 23.53
CA LEU A 19 -13.54 -15.53 22.90
C LEU A 19 -13.54 -15.52 21.37
N GLY A 20 -14.69 -15.32 20.72
CA GLY A 20 -14.79 -15.37 19.24
C GLY A 20 -14.63 -14.03 18.51
N ALA A 21 -14.56 -12.89 19.21
CA ALA A 21 -14.66 -11.57 18.57
C ALA A 21 -13.32 -10.86 18.29
N LEU A 22 -12.17 -11.46 18.58
CA LEU A 22 -10.85 -10.81 18.43
C LEU A 22 -10.01 -11.30 17.25
N ALA A 23 -10.49 -12.22 16.42
CA ALA A 23 -9.69 -12.82 15.36
C ALA A 23 -9.97 -12.32 13.93
N LEU A 24 -10.80 -11.30 13.74
CA LEU A 24 -11.11 -10.72 12.41
C LEU A 24 -10.62 -9.28 12.26
N ARG A 25 -9.50 -8.93 12.86
CA ARG A 25 -8.73 -7.79 12.35
C ARG A 25 -8.00 -8.26 11.10
N GLY A 26 -8.75 -8.26 10.01
CA GLY A 26 -8.27 -8.66 8.71
C GLY A 26 -6.99 -7.91 8.36
N TRP A 27 -6.06 -8.61 7.75
CA TRP A 27 -4.98 -8.04 6.98
C TRP A 27 -5.58 -7.17 5.84
N MET A 28 -5.96 -5.96 6.16
CA MET A 28 -6.15 -4.96 5.11
C MET A 28 -4.74 -4.54 4.71
N ALA A 29 -4.30 -5.03 3.56
CA ALA A 29 -3.11 -4.47 2.92
C ALA A 29 -3.30 -2.95 2.80
N PRO A 30 -2.26 -2.14 3.06
CA PRO A 30 -2.37 -0.69 2.94
C PRO A 30 -2.79 -0.33 1.50
N ALA A 31 -3.87 0.45 1.36
CA ALA A 31 -4.27 1.03 0.09
C ALA A 31 -3.34 2.21 -0.19
N TRP A 32 -2.29 1.96 -0.95
CA TRP A 32 -1.30 2.97 -1.30
C TRP A 32 -1.96 4.10 -2.12
N GLY A 33 -1.66 5.34 -1.76
CA GLY A 33 -2.14 6.52 -2.48
C GLY A 33 -3.48 7.08 -2.03
N ALA A 34 -4.31 6.34 -1.30
CA ALA A 34 -5.56 6.87 -0.74
C ALA A 34 -5.29 7.90 0.39
N GLU A 35 -4.14 7.81 1.07
CA GLU A 35 -3.73 8.68 2.17
C GLU A 35 -2.45 9.48 1.86
N GLY A 36 -1.86 9.35 0.65
CA GLY A 36 -0.63 10.03 0.28
C GLY A 36 -0.85 11.48 -0.14
N ASP A 37 0.12 12.36 0.21
CA ASP A 37 0.19 13.73 -0.26
C ASP A 37 0.94 13.81 -1.60
N ALA A 38 0.21 14.01 -2.70
CA ALA A 38 0.78 14.13 -4.04
C ALA A 38 1.79 15.29 -4.17
N ARG A 39 1.66 16.38 -3.39
CA ARG A 39 2.62 17.49 -3.41
C ARG A 39 3.94 17.10 -2.73
N ALA A 40 3.86 16.36 -1.62
CA ALA A 40 5.04 15.78 -0.96
C ALA A 40 5.70 14.75 -1.89
N GLY A 41 4.92 13.89 -2.51
CA GLY A 41 5.37 12.93 -3.52
C GLY A 41 6.10 13.57 -4.69
N ARG A 42 5.56 14.68 -5.23
CA ARG A 42 6.21 15.44 -6.31
C ARG A 42 7.60 15.95 -5.92
N ARG A 43 7.73 16.51 -4.71
CA ARG A 43 9.03 17.00 -4.23
C ARG A 43 10.04 15.87 -4.09
N LEU A 44 9.62 14.77 -3.51
CA LEU A 44 10.45 13.57 -3.33
C LEU A 44 10.84 12.97 -4.67
N ALA A 45 9.89 12.82 -5.58
CA ALA A 45 10.12 12.30 -6.93
C ALA A 45 11.15 13.14 -7.70
N GLY A 46 11.07 14.47 -7.63
CA GLY A 46 12.03 15.37 -8.28
C GLY A 46 13.47 15.19 -7.81
N GLY A 47 13.67 14.83 -6.53
CA GLY A 47 15.00 14.61 -5.97
C GLY A 47 15.56 13.20 -6.15
N GLN A 48 14.71 12.19 -6.21
CA GLN A 48 15.17 10.79 -6.13
C GLN A 48 14.79 9.93 -7.34
N CYS A 49 13.73 10.27 -8.07
CA CYS A 49 13.17 9.41 -9.11
C CYS A 49 13.35 10.01 -10.51
N ALA A 50 13.39 11.33 -10.62
CA ALA A 50 13.34 12.06 -11.87
C ALA A 50 14.54 11.78 -12.78
N GLY A 51 15.70 11.42 -12.24
CA GLY A 51 16.89 11.11 -13.03
C GLY A 51 16.69 9.96 -14.02
N CYS A 52 15.76 9.05 -13.74
CA CYS A 52 15.43 7.93 -14.63
C CYS A 52 14.00 8.03 -15.17
N HIS A 53 13.05 8.42 -14.32
CA HIS A 53 11.62 8.40 -14.64
C HIS A 53 11.06 9.75 -15.11
N GLY A 54 11.91 10.80 -15.20
CA GLY A 54 11.48 12.17 -15.54
C GLY A 54 10.74 12.87 -14.37
N ASN A 55 10.67 14.19 -14.44
CA ASN A 55 9.94 15.00 -13.43
C ASN A 55 8.42 14.81 -13.50
N ASP A 56 7.93 14.40 -14.65
CA ASP A 56 6.52 14.17 -14.97
C ASP A 56 6.15 12.67 -15.03
N GLY A 57 7.09 11.81 -14.67
CA GLY A 57 6.89 10.36 -14.72
C GLY A 57 6.99 9.77 -16.13
N LEU A 58 7.50 10.52 -17.10
CA LEU A 58 7.87 9.99 -18.42
C LEU A 58 9.36 9.69 -18.43
N ALA A 59 9.70 8.44 -18.66
CA ALA A 59 11.06 7.93 -18.53
C ALA A 59 12.03 8.65 -19.49
N VAL A 60 13.19 9.02 -18.96
CA VAL A 60 14.26 9.71 -19.69
C VAL A 60 15.49 8.84 -19.91
N VAL A 61 15.50 7.64 -19.30
CA VAL A 61 16.58 6.66 -19.43
C VAL A 61 16.01 5.38 -20.08
N PRO A 62 16.69 4.79 -21.08
CA PRO A 62 16.29 3.52 -21.67
C PRO A 62 16.16 2.42 -20.60
N GLY A 63 15.05 1.69 -20.66
CA GLY A 63 14.75 0.60 -19.72
C GLY A 63 14.04 1.04 -18.43
N ALA A 64 13.98 2.35 -18.10
CA ALA A 64 13.11 2.83 -17.05
C ALA A 64 11.66 2.89 -17.57
N PRO A 65 10.67 2.45 -16.77
CA PRO A 65 9.26 2.56 -17.17
C PRO A 65 8.71 3.97 -16.95
N ASN A 66 7.69 4.34 -17.71
CA ASN A 66 6.84 5.48 -17.39
C ASN A 66 6.03 5.18 -16.13
N LEU A 67 5.90 6.18 -15.26
CA LEU A 67 5.15 6.11 -14.00
C LEU A 67 3.91 6.99 -14.02
N ALA A 68 3.86 7.97 -14.94
CA ALA A 68 2.74 8.88 -15.09
C ALA A 68 1.41 8.13 -15.30
N GLY A 69 0.39 8.49 -14.51
CA GLY A 69 -0.94 7.91 -14.60
C GLY A 69 -1.07 6.46 -14.16
N GLN A 70 -0.03 5.88 -13.55
CA GLN A 70 -0.07 4.50 -13.05
C GLN A 70 -0.96 4.41 -11.80
N VAL A 71 -1.57 3.25 -11.59
CA VAL A 71 -2.44 2.98 -10.43
C VAL A 71 -1.65 3.10 -9.13
N ALA A 72 -2.16 3.86 -8.15
CA ALA A 72 -1.47 4.15 -6.90
C ALA A 72 -1.14 2.87 -6.11
N ASP A 73 -2.09 1.94 -5.97
CA ASP A 73 -1.86 0.67 -5.28
C ASP A 73 -0.77 -0.18 -5.94
N TYR A 74 -0.71 -0.16 -7.27
CA TYR A 74 0.36 -0.84 -7.99
C TYR A 74 1.71 -0.22 -7.68
N LEU A 75 1.82 1.11 -7.78
CA LEU A 75 3.07 1.84 -7.47
C LEU A 75 3.56 1.58 -6.06
N GLY A 76 2.66 1.71 -5.08
CA GLY A 76 2.99 1.48 -3.67
C GLY A 76 3.44 0.06 -3.40
N THR A 77 2.72 -0.92 -3.95
CA THR A 77 3.08 -2.33 -3.83
C THR A 77 4.45 -2.62 -4.46
N GLN A 78 4.74 -2.05 -5.64
CA GLN A 78 6.03 -2.25 -6.30
C GLN A 78 7.18 -1.58 -5.55
N LEU A 79 7.01 -0.35 -5.05
CA LEU A 79 8.01 0.32 -4.22
C LEU A 79 8.30 -0.46 -2.93
N ALA A 80 7.26 -0.94 -2.25
CA ALA A 80 7.43 -1.78 -1.06
C ALA A 80 8.14 -3.11 -1.38
N ALA A 81 7.85 -3.70 -2.54
CA ALA A 81 8.51 -4.92 -2.99
C ALA A 81 10.01 -4.69 -3.32
N PHE A 82 10.36 -3.56 -3.93
CA PHE A 82 11.76 -3.18 -4.14
C PHE A 82 12.47 -2.91 -2.80
N ARG A 83 11.82 -2.19 -1.88
CA ARG A 83 12.35 -1.89 -0.55
C ARG A 83 12.67 -3.15 0.25
N SER A 84 11.77 -4.11 0.23
CA SER A 84 11.91 -5.39 0.96
C SER A 84 12.83 -6.39 0.25
N GLY A 85 13.19 -6.16 -1.01
CA GLY A 85 13.92 -7.11 -1.83
C GLY A 85 13.07 -8.24 -2.43
N ALA A 86 11.74 -8.23 -2.24
CA ALA A 86 10.85 -9.19 -2.87
C ALA A 86 10.80 -9.05 -4.40
N ARG A 87 11.04 -7.83 -4.91
CA ARG A 87 11.30 -7.57 -6.32
C ARG A 87 12.74 -7.11 -6.50
N GLN A 88 13.44 -7.69 -7.48
CA GLN A 88 14.86 -7.45 -7.72
C GLN A 88 15.08 -6.58 -8.96
N GLN A 89 15.71 -5.45 -8.76
CA GLN A 89 16.30 -4.59 -9.76
C GLN A 89 17.24 -3.62 -9.01
N GLU A 90 18.53 -3.70 -9.27
CA GLU A 90 19.57 -3.09 -8.46
C GLU A 90 19.33 -1.60 -8.14
N GLN A 91 19.08 -0.77 -9.18
CA GLN A 91 18.85 0.66 -8.99
C GLN A 91 17.58 0.94 -8.18
N MET A 92 16.50 0.18 -8.44
CA MET A 92 15.25 0.38 -7.72
C MET A 92 15.33 -0.13 -6.28
N ASN A 93 16.03 -1.23 -6.02
CA ASN A 93 16.26 -1.69 -4.64
C ASN A 93 17.06 -0.65 -3.85
N LEU A 94 18.07 -0.02 -4.48
CA LEU A 94 18.84 1.05 -3.86
C LEU A 94 17.98 2.29 -3.60
N ALA A 95 17.20 2.74 -4.60
CA ALA A 95 16.36 3.92 -4.51
C ALA A 95 15.21 3.77 -3.48
N ALA A 96 14.65 2.57 -3.36
CA ALA A 96 13.52 2.33 -2.46
C ALA A 96 13.93 1.98 -1.02
N ARG A 97 15.17 1.60 -0.78
CA ARG A 97 15.64 1.03 0.49
C ARG A 97 15.28 1.84 1.73
N GLU A 98 15.41 3.15 1.66
CA GLU A 98 15.22 4.06 2.79
C GLU A 98 13.82 4.74 2.78
N LEU A 99 12.94 4.39 1.84
CA LEU A 99 11.60 4.98 1.78
C LEU A 99 10.75 4.49 2.96
N THR A 100 10.10 5.44 3.64
CA THR A 100 9.06 5.12 4.63
C THR A 100 7.74 4.76 3.94
N ASP A 101 6.80 4.15 4.66
CA ASP A 101 5.46 3.88 4.13
C ASP A 101 4.74 5.16 3.69
N ALA A 102 4.87 6.25 4.46
CA ALA A 102 4.31 7.55 4.10
C ALA A 102 4.92 8.09 2.79
N GLN A 103 6.22 7.99 2.60
CA GLN A 103 6.88 8.41 1.36
C GLN A 103 6.47 7.55 0.16
N ILE A 104 6.27 6.26 0.35
CA ILE A 104 5.75 5.37 -0.68
C ILE A 104 4.32 5.78 -1.06
N ALA A 105 3.46 6.07 -0.08
CA ALA A 105 2.10 6.55 -0.33
C ALA A 105 2.10 7.89 -1.07
N ASP A 106 2.96 8.83 -0.68
CA ASP A 106 3.10 10.14 -1.32
C ASP A 106 3.55 10.02 -2.78
N LEU A 107 4.56 9.20 -3.06
CA LEU A 107 5.04 8.93 -4.41
C LEU A 107 3.95 8.28 -5.29
N ALA A 108 3.23 7.30 -4.73
CA ALA A 108 2.13 6.65 -5.40
C ALA A 108 1.00 7.64 -5.74
N ALA A 109 0.62 8.51 -4.79
CA ALA A 109 -0.36 9.56 -5.00
C ALA A 109 0.09 10.57 -6.07
N TRP A 110 1.36 10.96 -6.08
CA TRP A 110 1.90 11.87 -7.08
C TRP A 110 1.78 11.31 -8.49
N TYR A 111 2.39 10.17 -8.77
CA TYR A 111 2.41 9.61 -10.12
C TYR A 111 1.01 9.20 -10.61
N ALA A 112 0.14 8.70 -9.73
CA ALA A 112 -1.24 8.39 -10.05
C ALA A 112 -2.09 9.63 -10.39
N SER A 113 -1.74 10.81 -9.86
CA SER A 113 -2.44 12.07 -10.12
C SER A 113 -2.16 12.66 -11.51
N ILE A 114 -1.10 12.19 -12.19
CA ILE A 114 -0.70 12.70 -13.51
C ILE A 114 -1.64 12.13 -14.56
N ARG A 115 -2.25 13.02 -15.33
CA ARG A 115 -3.13 12.63 -16.44
C ARG A 115 -2.30 12.29 -17.67
N VAL A 116 -2.59 11.16 -18.29
CA VAL A 116 -1.98 10.70 -19.53
C VAL A 116 -3.05 10.61 -20.60
N GLU A 117 -2.85 11.30 -21.71
CA GLU A 117 -3.69 11.16 -22.91
C GLU A 117 -3.04 10.16 -23.86
N VAL A 118 -3.85 9.27 -24.41
CA VAL A 118 -3.38 8.21 -25.32
C VAL A 118 -4.01 8.41 -26.69
N GLU A 119 -3.18 8.58 -27.69
CA GLU A 119 -3.59 8.58 -29.08
C GLU A 119 -3.36 7.18 -29.68
N ILE A 120 -4.41 6.59 -30.25
CA ILE A 120 -4.34 5.29 -30.91
C ILE A 120 -4.33 5.53 -32.43
N PRO A 121 -3.20 5.25 -33.13
CA PRO A 121 -3.15 5.39 -34.57
C PRO A 121 -4.21 4.56 -35.28
N GLY A 122 -4.98 5.19 -36.17
CA GLY A 122 -5.97 4.49 -37.00
C GLY A 122 -7.34 4.28 -36.37
N ARG A 123 -7.65 4.94 -35.25
CA ARG A 123 -9.00 5.03 -34.70
C ARG A 123 -9.65 6.35 -35.01
#